data_61ddd7255091420a4a23b29b7d6a8253
#
_entry.id   61ddd7255091420a4a23b29b7d6a8253
#
_cell.length_a   1.000
_cell.length_b   1.000
_cell.length_c   1.000
_cell.angle_alpha   90.00
_cell.angle_beta   90.00
_cell.angle_gamma   90.00
#
_symmetry.space_group_name_H-M   'P 1'
#
loop_
_entity.id
_entity.type
_entity.pdbx_description
1 polymer ?
#
loop_
_entity_poly.entity_id
_entity_poly.type
_entity_poly.pdbx_seq_one_letter_code
_entity_poly.pdbx_strand_id
1 'polypeptide(L)'
;FATELEGDVKIRKYLNARLPNAGISKVDISRTSKTITITIHTARPGIVIGKGGEEVNRLKDEVKQLTNLSTDTNSSKTVQINISEIKRPELDAALVGANIAHQLQKKVSYRRVVSKAIQSTMRMGADGIRVNVAGRLGGAEIARSEKFSEGRVPLHTLRADIDYVLT
;
A
#
# COMPACT_ATOMS: atom_id res chain seq x y z
N PHE A 1 24.75 0.18 -3.13
CA PHE A 1 23.53 -0.55 -2.76
C PHE A 1 22.88 0.00 -1.47
N ALA A 2 23.62 0.12 -0.34
CA ALA A 2 23.06 0.57 0.94
C ALA A 2 22.45 1.98 0.86
N THR A 3 23.14 2.93 0.25
CA THR A 3 22.68 4.31 0.06
C THR A 3 21.45 4.40 -0.83
N GLU A 4 21.39 3.57 -1.88
CA GLU A 4 20.23 3.52 -2.78
C GLU A 4 19.02 2.92 -2.09
N LEU A 5 19.20 1.85 -1.31
CA LEU A 5 18.14 1.24 -0.51
C LEU A 5 17.57 2.22 0.52
N GLU A 6 18.45 2.98 1.20
CA GLU A 6 18.00 4.04 2.13
C GLU A 6 17.16 5.09 1.40
N GLY A 7 17.58 5.50 0.20
CA GLY A 7 16.83 6.41 -0.65
C GLY A 7 15.45 5.86 -1.02
N ASP A 8 15.36 4.57 -1.39
CA ASP A 8 14.09 3.92 -1.73
C ASP A 8 13.13 3.83 -0.55
N VAL A 9 13.65 3.54 0.64
CA VAL A 9 12.85 3.52 1.87
C VAL A 9 12.32 4.92 2.19
N LYS A 10 13.15 5.97 2.03
CA LYS A 10 12.72 7.36 2.23
C LYS A 10 11.63 7.75 1.24
N ILE A 11 11.78 7.42 -0.05
CA ILE A 11 10.77 7.69 -1.08
C ILE A 11 9.44 6.99 -0.75
N ARG A 12 9.45 5.69 -0.41
CA ARG A 12 8.23 4.96 -0.05
C ARG A 12 7.53 5.56 1.18
N LYS A 13 8.29 5.87 2.23
CA LYS A 13 7.74 6.51 3.44
C LYS A 13 7.14 7.87 3.12
N TYR A 14 7.83 8.66 2.31
CA TYR A 14 7.35 9.97 1.89
C TYR A 14 6.03 9.88 1.10
N LEU A 15 5.97 9.03 0.08
CA LEU A 15 4.76 8.86 -0.75
C LEU A 15 3.56 8.37 0.08
N ASN A 16 3.76 7.43 0.99
CA ASN A 16 2.69 6.95 1.87
C ASN A 16 2.21 8.03 2.85
N ALA A 17 3.11 8.87 3.37
CA ALA A 17 2.75 9.97 4.25
C ALA A 17 2.03 11.11 3.50
N ARG A 18 2.45 11.41 2.26
CA ARG A 18 1.91 12.50 1.46
C ARG A 18 0.53 12.19 0.88
N LEU A 19 0.26 10.91 0.59
CA LEU A 19 -0.94 10.45 -0.12
C LEU A 19 -1.76 9.42 0.69
N PRO A 20 -2.19 9.71 1.92
CA PRO A 20 -2.88 8.73 2.77
C PRO A 20 -4.23 8.29 2.19
N ASN A 21 -4.89 9.15 1.41
CA ASN A 21 -6.22 8.89 0.84
C ASN A 21 -6.19 8.29 -0.58
N ALA A 22 -5.02 8.16 -1.18
CA ALA A 22 -4.89 7.66 -2.54
C ALA A 22 -5.11 6.13 -2.64
N GLY A 23 -5.02 5.40 -1.52
CA GLY A 23 -5.09 3.95 -1.53
C GLY A 23 -3.93 3.36 -2.32
N ILE A 24 -2.70 3.60 -1.86
CA ILE A 24 -1.48 3.03 -2.45
C ILE A 24 -1.34 1.59 -1.96
N SER A 25 -1.27 0.65 -2.88
CA SER A 25 -0.96 -0.74 -2.59
C SER A 25 0.54 -0.97 -2.57
N LYS A 26 1.21 -0.63 -3.67
CA LYS A 26 2.63 -0.91 -3.89
C LYS A 26 3.30 0.25 -4.60
N VAL A 27 4.56 0.48 -4.27
CA VAL A 27 5.44 1.43 -4.97
C VAL A 27 6.64 0.68 -5.49
N ASP A 28 6.75 0.54 -6.80
CA ASP A 28 7.89 -0.06 -7.48
C ASP A 28 8.85 1.03 -7.93
N ILE A 29 10.12 0.89 -7.56
CA ILE A 29 11.17 1.84 -7.89
C ILE A 29 12.21 1.13 -8.74
N SER A 30 12.38 1.59 -9.98
CA SER A 30 13.41 1.13 -10.89
C SER A 30 14.44 2.23 -11.11
N ARG A 31 15.71 1.90 -10.91
CA ARG A 31 16.83 2.84 -11.05
C ARG A 31 17.68 2.45 -12.23
N THR A 32 17.90 3.40 -13.11
CA THR A 32 18.90 3.33 -14.18
C THR A 32 20.00 4.35 -13.88
N SER A 33 21.09 4.31 -14.59
CA SER A 33 22.21 5.27 -14.40
C SER A 33 21.78 6.74 -14.47
N LYS A 34 20.79 7.06 -15.32
CA LYS A 34 20.32 8.44 -15.58
C LYS A 34 18.89 8.72 -15.13
N THR A 35 18.06 7.70 -14.90
CA THR A 35 16.64 7.85 -14.60
C THR A 35 16.21 7.01 -13.42
N ILE A 36 15.30 7.58 -12.61
CA ILE A 36 14.59 6.87 -11.55
C ILE A 36 13.12 6.81 -11.97
N THR A 37 12.63 5.61 -12.22
CA THR A 37 11.21 5.39 -12.56
C THR A 37 10.49 4.85 -11.34
N ILE A 38 9.47 5.57 -10.90
CA ILE A 38 8.63 5.21 -9.76
C ILE A 38 7.24 4.85 -10.30
N THR A 39 6.83 3.60 -10.13
CA THR A 39 5.49 3.15 -10.50
C THR A 39 4.66 3.03 -9.23
N ILE A 40 3.59 3.81 -9.13
CA ILE A 40 2.66 3.84 -8.00
C ILE A 40 1.41 3.06 -8.38
N HIS A 41 1.16 1.94 -7.69
CA HIS A 41 -0.07 1.16 -7.81
C HIS A 41 -1.10 1.71 -6.84
N THR A 42 -2.20 2.25 -7.37
CA THR A 42 -3.22 2.94 -6.57
C THR A 42 -4.64 2.56 -6.99
N ALA A 43 -5.55 2.55 -6.02
CA ALA A 43 -6.98 2.40 -6.28
C ALA A 43 -7.64 3.70 -6.77
N ARG A 44 -7.01 4.85 -6.52
CA ARG A 44 -7.59 6.17 -6.85
C ARG A 44 -6.58 7.04 -7.59
N PRO A 45 -6.33 6.77 -8.88
CA PRO A 45 -5.32 7.49 -9.66
C PRO A 45 -5.60 8.99 -9.74
N GLY A 46 -6.86 9.40 -9.73
CA GLY A 46 -7.24 10.82 -9.79
C GLY A 46 -6.69 11.66 -8.64
N ILE A 47 -6.53 11.09 -7.44
CA ILE A 47 -5.97 11.80 -6.27
C ILE A 47 -4.46 12.01 -6.45
N VAL A 48 -3.77 11.03 -7.04
CA VAL A 48 -2.32 11.11 -7.29
C VAL A 48 -2.02 12.06 -8.43
N ILE A 49 -2.84 12.05 -9.49
CA ILE A 49 -2.66 12.92 -10.66
C ILE A 49 -2.96 14.37 -10.31
N GLY A 50 -4.04 14.60 -9.53
CA GLY A 50 -4.52 15.93 -9.20
C GLY A 50 -5.14 16.67 -10.39
N LYS A 51 -5.55 17.91 -10.17
CA LYS A 51 -6.12 18.76 -11.21
C LYS A 51 -5.04 19.14 -12.23
N GLY A 52 -5.25 18.79 -13.50
CA GLY A 52 -4.31 19.12 -14.57
C GLY A 52 -2.91 18.49 -14.46
N GLY A 53 -2.71 17.51 -13.56
CA GLY A 53 -1.39 16.89 -13.36
C GLY A 53 -0.43 17.66 -12.46
N GLU A 54 -0.88 18.72 -11.78
CA GLU A 54 -0.04 19.54 -10.90
C GLU A 54 0.54 18.72 -9.74
N GLU A 55 -0.25 17.84 -9.12
CA GLU A 55 0.22 17.04 -7.99
C GLU A 55 1.34 16.07 -8.40
N VAL A 56 1.25 15.44 -9.55
CA VAL A 56 2.33 14.58 -10.08
C VAL A 56 3.61 15.39 -10.32
N ASN A 57 3.50 16.61 -10.84
CA ASN A 57 4.67 17.46 -11.08
C ASN A 57 5.30 17.90 -9.76
N ARG A 58 4.49 18.29 -8.78
CA ARG A 58 4.97 18.59 -7.42
C ARG A 58 5.67 17.39 -6.78
N LEU A 59 5.05 16.21 -6.87
CA LEU A 59 5.67 14.96 -6.37
C LEU A 59 7.00 14.66 -7.06
N LYS A 60 7.11 14.89 -8.38
CA LYS A 60 8.40 14.74 -9.09
C LYS A 60 9.48 15.64 -8.54
N ASP A 61 9.16 16.91 -8.29
CA ASP A 61 10.13 17.88 -7.79
C ASP A 61 10.51 17.60 -6.33
N GLU A 62 9.55 17.23 -5.49
CA GLU A 62 9.80 16.84 -4.11
C GLU A 62 10.66 15.57 -4.02
N VAL A 63 10.39 14.56 -4.85
CA VAL A 63 11.20 13.34 -4.93
C VAL A 63 12.61 13.63 -5.48
N LYS A 64 12.75 14.55 -6.45
CA LYS A 64 14.08 14.99 -6.90
C LYS A 64 14.89 15.59 -5.75
N GLN A 65 14.28 16.45 -4.93
CA GLN A 65 14.95 17.02 -3.76
C GLN A 65 15.39 15.94 -2.77
N LEU A 66 14.53 14.95 -2.51
CA LEU A 66 14.87 13.82 -1.63
C LEU A 66 16.02 12.96 -2.17
N THR A 67 16.08 12.76 -3.48
CA THR A 67 17.14 11.96 -4.12
C THR A 67 18.46 12.72 -4.25
N ASN A 68 18.42 14.03 -4.46
CA ASN A 68 19.62 14.86 -4.55
C ASN A 68 20.32 15.05 -3.20
N LEU A 69 19.58 14.96 -2.09
CA LEU A 69 20.13 14.93 -0.73
C LEU A 69 20.88 13.65 -0.40
N SER A 70 20.67 12.58 -1.19
CA SER A 70 21.21 11.23 -0.92
C SER A 70 22.40 10.83 -1.81
N THR A 71 22.76 11.61 -2.82
CA THR A 71 23.84 11.24 -3.77
C THR A 71 24.62 12.45 -4.25
N ASP A 72 25.96 12.32 -4.13
CA ASP A 72 26.97 13.27 -4.55
C ASP A 72 26.71 13.97 -5.90
N THR A 73 26.79 15.22 -5.84
CA THR A 73 27.21 16.39 -6.66
C THR A 73 27.24 16.33 -8.19
N ASN A 74 27.11 15.22 -8.91
CA ASN A 74 27.38 15.25 -10.35
C ASN A 74 26.43 14.53 -11.31
N SER A 75 25.28 14.04 -10.89
CA SER A 75 24.32 13.46 -11.84
C SER A 75 22.89 13.90 -11.54
N SER A 76 22.39 14.87 -12.31
CA SER A 76 20.98 15.23 -12.35
C SER A 76 20.15 14.04 -12.89
N LYS A 77 19.81 13.11 -11.99
CA LYS A 77 18.96 11.98 -12.36
C LYS A 77 17.54 12.50 -12.64
N THR A 78 17.00 12.11 -13.77
CA THR A 78 15.62 12.43 -14.14
C THR A 78 14.66 11.50 -13.39
N VAL A 79 13.65 12.06 -12.71
CA VAL A 79 12.60 11.28 -12.03
C VAL A 79 11.38 11.19 -12.94
N GLN A 80 10.91 9.96 -13.16
CA GLN A 80 9.67 9.66 -13.87
C GLN A 80 8.70 8.99 -12.90
N ILE A 81 7.45 9.46 -12.85
CA ILE A 81 6.40 8.84 -12.06
C ILE A 81 5.36 8.26 -13.01
N ASN A 82 5.16 6.95 -12.91
CA ASN A 82 4.11 6.22 -13.60
C ASN A 82 3.02 5.86 -12.60
N ILE A 83 1.77 5.95 -13.01
CA ILE A 83 0.62 5.61 -12.19
C ILE A 83 -0.07 4.41 -12.81
N SER A 84 -0.20 3.34 -12.02
CA SER A 84 -0.91 2.12 -12.39
C SER A 84 -2.19 2.01 -11.57
N GLU A 85 -3.33 1.93 -12.25
CA GLU A 85 -4.62 1.78 -11.59
C GLU A 85 -4.88 0.33 -11.21
N ILE A 86 -5.36 0.11 -9.98
CA ILE A 86 -5.85 -1.18 -9.49
C ILE A 86 -7.36 -1.23 -9.73
N LYS A 87 -7.78 -2.04 -10.72
CA LYS A 87 -9.19 -2.15 -11.12
C LYS A 87 -10.09 -2.76 -10.03
N ARG A 88 -9.53 -3.65 -9.19
CA ARG A 88 -10.27 -4.38 -8.13
C ARG A 88 -9.58 -4.22 -6.79
N PRO A 89 -9.76 -3.09 -6.11
CA PRO A 89 -9.08 -2.81 -4.84
C PRO A 89 -9.47 -3.75 -3.70
N GLU A 90 -10.62 -4.41 -3.82
CA GLU A 90 -11.10 -5.38 -2.83
C GLU A 90 -10.37 -6.72 -2.86
N LEU A 91 -9.62 -7.01 -3.93
CA LEU A 91 -8.78 -8.21 -4.04
C LEU A 91 -7.34 -7.97 -3.57
N ASP A 92 -6.94 -6.72 -3.40
CA ASP A 92 -5.60 -6.35 -2.97
C ASP A 92 -5.50 -6.37 -1.43
N ALA A 93 -4.62 -7.21 -0.89
CA ALA A 93 -4.49 -7.38 0.55
C ALA A 93 -4.06 -6.08 1.26
N ALA A 94 -3.17 -5.27 0.66
CA ALA A 94 -2.69 -4.03 1.26
C ALA A 94 -3.82 -3.01 1.41
N LEU A 95 -4.67 -2.88 0.40
CA LEU A 95 -5.80 -1.96 0.42
C LEU A 95 -6.90 -2.40 1.39
N VAL A 96 -7.18 -3.70 1.42
CA VAL A 96 -8.15 -4.27 2.37
C VAL A 96 -7.65 -4.11 3.80
N GLY A 97 -6.38 -4.41 4.07
CA GLY A 97 -5.75 -4.23 5.37
C GLY A 97 -5.81 -2.77 5.85
N ALA A 98 -5.38 -1.82 5.01
CA ALA A 98 -5.44 -0.41 5.31
C ALA A 98 -6.87 0.09 5.58
N ASN A 99 -7.85 -0.41 4.84
CA ASN A 99 -9.26 -0.06 5.05
C ASN A 99 -9.77 -0.58 6.40
N ILE A 100 -9.44 -1.83 6.76
CA ILE A 100 -9.77 -2.40 8.07
C ILE A 100 -9.12 -1.57 9.18
N ALA A 101 -7.83 -1.25 9.09
CA ALA A 101 -7.10 -0.46 10.08
C ALA A 101 -7.74 0.94 10.27
N HIS A 102 -8.07 1.61 9.18
CA HIS A 102 -8.72 2.92 9.22
C HIS A 102 -10.10 2.90 9.90
N GLN A 103 -10.89 1.84 9.67
CA GLN A 103 -12.18 1.68 10.35
C GLN A 103 -12.03 1.35 11.83
N LEU A 104 -11.00 0.58 12.21
CA LEU A 104 -10.67 0.29 13.62
C LEU A 104 -10.24 1.57 14.37
N GLN A 105 -9.44 2.44 13.74
CA GLN A 105 -9.09 3.75 14.30
C GLN A 105 -10.31 4.61 14.59
N LYS A 106 -11.36 4.50 13.78
CA LYS A 106 -12.68 5.15 14.01
C LYS A 106 -13.53 4.49 15.08
N LYS A 107 -12.97 3.56 15.86
CA LYS A 107 -13.64 2.84 16.95
C LYS A 107 -14.84 2.01 16.50
N VAL A 108 -14.91 1.57 15.26
CA VAL A 108 -15.94 0.64 14.79
C VAL A 108 -15.64 -0.76 15.33
N SER A 109 -16.67 -1.53 15.67
CA SER A 109 -16.52 -2.92 16.13
C SER A 109 -15.72 -3.76 15.12
N TYR A 110 -14.60 -4.35 15.58
CA TYR A 110 -13.69 -5.13 14.73
C TYR A 110 -14.40 -6.29 14.02
N ARG A 111 -15.33 -6.99 14.71
CA ARG A 111 -16.10 -8.11 14.11
C ARG A 111 -16.93 -7.64 12.91
N ARG A 112 -17.59 -6.51 13.03
CA ARG A 112 -18.40 -5.93 11.95
C ARG A 112 -17.54 -5.49 10.77
N VAL A 113 -16.40 -4.86 11.04
CA VAL A 113 -15.47 -4.39 10.03
C VAL A 113 -14.90 -5.57 9.24
N VAL A 114 -14.41 -6.59 9.95
CA VAL A 114 -13.81 -7.78 9.33
C VAL A 114 -14.85 -8.58 8.52
N SER A 115 -16.03 -8.84 9.07
CA SER A 115 -17.12 -9.51 8.34
C SER A 115 -17.47 -8.79 7.04
N LYS A 116 -17.61 -7.45 7.10
CA LYS A 116 -17.90 -6.65 5.91
C LYS A 116 -16.79 -6.72 4.87
N ALA A 117 -15.52 -6.65 5.31
CA ALA A 117 -14.36 -6.77 4.41
C ALA A 117 -14.34 -8.13 3.72
N ILE A 118 -14.51 -9.22 4.48
CA ILE A 118 -14.54 -10.58 3.96
C ILE A 118 -15.66 -10.74 2.92
N GLN A 119 -16.88 -10.32 3.23
CA GLN A 119 -18.00 -10.38 2.29
C GLN A 119 -17.73 -9.59 1.00
N SER A 120 -17.11 -8.41 1.11
CA SER A 120 -16.77 -7.59 -0.06
C SER A 120 -15.76 -8.32 -0.95
N THR A 121 -14.69 -8.85 -0.37
CA THR A 121 -13.63 -9.59 -1.09
C THR A 121 -14.17 -10.85 -1.75
N MET A 122 -14.99 -11.65 -1.05
CA MET A 122 -15.62 -12.86 -1.61
C MET A 122 -16.58 -12.53 -2.75
N ARG A 123 -17.33 -11.43 -2.65
CA ARG A 123 -18.21 -10.96 -3.73
C ARG A 123 -17.46 -10.58 -5.00
N MET A 124 -16.24 -10.08 -4.86
CA MET A 124 -15.37 -9.73 -6.01
C MET A 124 -14.68 -10.93 -6.66
N GLY A 125 -14.89 -12.13 -6.12
CA GLY A 125 -14.44 -13.39 -6.70
C GLY A 125 -13.09 -13.88 -6.17
N ALA A 126 -12.74 -13.55 -4.93
CA ALA A 126 -11.61 -14.20 -4.27
C ALA A 126 -11.94 -15.66 -3.92
N ASP A 127 -10.98 -16.57 -4.09
CA ASP A 127 -11.14 -17.98 -3.70
C ASP A 127 -11.22 -18.15 -2.18
N GLY A 128 -10.60 -17.25 -1.44
CA GLY A 128 -10.65 -17.22 0.01
C GLY A 128 -9.88 -16.05 0.59
N ILE A 129 -10.19 -15.74 1.83
CA ILE A 129 -9.55 -14.67 2.60
C ILE A 129 -9.33 -15.15 4.03
N ARG A 130 -8.20 -14.73 4.61
CA ARG A 130 -7.90 -14.90 6.03
C ARG A 130 -7.47 -13.57 6.62
N VAL A 131 -8.17 -13.13 7.64
CA VAL A 131 -7.85 -11.92 8.41
C VAL A 131 -7.52 -12.31 9.84
N ASN A 132 -6.37 -11.86 10.33
CA ASN A 132 -5.97 -12.03 11.72
C ASN A 132 -5.91 -10.65 12.40
N VAL A 133 -6.66 -10.47 13.47
CA VAL A 133 -6.69 -9.23 14.24
C VAL A 133 -6.16 -9.53 15.63
N ALA A 134 -5.12 -8.82 16.07
CA ALA A 134 -4.50 -9.01 17.35
C ALA A 134 -4.41 -7.70 18.13
N GLY A 135 -4.49 -7.77 19.44
CA GLY A 135 -4.38 -6.64 20.34
C GLY A 135 -5.42 -6.67 21.45
N ARG A 136 -5.67 -5.53 22.07
CA ARG A 136 -6.71 -5.35 23.10
C ARG A 136 -8.09 -5.18 22.46
N LEU A 137 -8.60 -6.26 21.91
CA LEU A 137 -9.85 -6.28 21.13
C LEU A 137 -11.04 -5.93 22.02
N GLY A 138 -11.82 -4.93 21.59
CA GLY A 138 -12.98 -4.46 22.32
C GLY A 138 -12.68 -3.77 23.68
N GLY A 139 -11.42 -3.35 23.91
CA GLY A 139 -11.01 -2.72 25.17
C GLY A 139 -10.66 -3.71 26.29
N ALA A 140 -10.48 -5.01 25.96
CA ALA A 140 -10.06 -6.01 26.94
C ALA A 140 -8.70 -5.68 27.55
N GLU A 141 -8.50 -6.01 28.83
CA GLU A 141 -7.22 -5.79 29.51
C GLU A 141 -6.09 -6.66 28.93
N ILE A 142 -6.42 -7.89 28.59
CA ILE A 142 -5.47 -8.86 28.03
C ILE A 142 -5.60 -8.87 26.51
N ALA A 143 -4.48 -8.76 25.81
CA ALA A 143 -4.43 -8.86 24.35
C ALA A 143 -4.85 -10.25 23.88
N ARG A 144 -5.62 -10.29 22.79
CA ARG A 144 -6.09 -11.52 22.13
C ARG A 144 -5.80 -11.46 20.65
N SER A 145 -5.75 -12.62 20.03
CA SER A 145 -5.65 -12.77 18.59
C SER A 145 -6.88 -13.53 18.09
N GLU A 146 -7.67 -12.93 17.24
CA GLU A 146 -8.83 -13.56 16.60
C GLU A 146 -8.56 -13.73 15.11
N LYS A 147 -8.85 -14.93 14.59
CA LYS A 147 -8.70 -15.30 13.18
C LYS A 147 -10.08 -15.45 12.55
N PHE A 148 -10.26 -14.80 11.44
CA PHE A 148 -11.44 -14.91 10.59
C PHE A 148 -10.99 -15.45 9.23
N SER A 149 -11.67 -16.49 8.73
CA SER A 149 -11.34 -17.06 7.42
C SER A 149 -12.61 -17.49 6.72
N GLU A 150 -12.64 -17.27 5.42
CA GLU A 150 -13.72 -17.72 4.54
C GLU A 150 -13.11 -18.20 3.22
N GLY A 151 -13.68 -19.28 2.63
CA GLY A 151 -13.17 -19.88 1.41
C GLY A 151 -11.88 -20.69 1.61
N ARG A 152 -11.08 -20.79 0.57
CA ARG A 152 -9.84 -21.58 0.54
C ARG A 152 -8.62 -20.66 0.60
N VAL A 153 -7.73 -20.90 1.56
CA VAL A 153 -6.42 -20.24 1.65
C VAL A 153 -5.32 -21.31 1.80
N PRO A 154 -4.90 -21.94 0.69
CA PRO A 154 -3.98 -23.09 0.72
C PRO A 154 -2.54 -22.62 0.90
N LEU A 155 -2.06 -22.46 2.15
CA LEU A 155 -0.71 -21.98 2.46
C LEU A 155 0.42 -22.95 2.05
N HIS A 156 0.11 -24.23 1.83
CA HIS A 156 1.09 -25.24 1.43
C HIS A 156 1.23 -25.40 -0.09
N THR A 157 0.39 -24.76 -0.87
CA THR A 157 0.38 -24.89 -2.33
C THR A 157 1.22 -23.78 -2.94
N LEU A 158 2.41 -24.10 -3.44
CA LEU A 158 3.37 -23.10 -4.00
C LEU A 158 2.84 -22.39 -5.25
N ARG A 159 1.97 -23.01 -6.05
CA ARG A 159 1.40 -22.39 -7.25
C ARG A 159 0.19 -21.48 -6.96
N ALA A 160 -0.30 -21.44 -5.71
CA ALA A 160 -1.41 -20.57 -5.36
C ALA A 160 -0.93 -19.12 -5.27
N ASP A 161 -1.63 -18.22 -5.92
CA ASP A 161 -1.39 -16.78 -5.84
C ASP A 161 -2.03 -16.26 -4.55
N ILE A 162 -1.19 -15.96 -3.55
CA ILE A 162 -1.63 -15.49 -2.24
C ILE A 162 -0.98 -14.16 -1.98
N ASP A 163 -1.79 -13.11 -1.96
CA ASP A 163 -1.36 -11.78 -1.53
C ASP A 163 -1.37 -11.69 0.01
N TYR A 164 -0.37 -11.02 0.58
CA TYR A 164 -0.21 -10.90 2.04
C TYR A 164 0.24 -9.50 2.44
N VAL A 165 -0.35 -8.99 3.52
CA VAL A 165 0.06 -7.73 4.13
C VAL A 165 0.00 -7.79 5.65
N LEU A 166 0.91 -7.09 6.30
CA LEU A 166 0.89 -6.72 7.70
C LEU A 166 0.66 -5.22 7.81
N THR A 167 -0.42 -4.83 8.51
CA THR A 167 -0.86 -3.44 8.61
C THR A 167 -0.83 -2.96 10.07
#